data_f0391ee1fe19b4a48db4a587b7d9662a
#
_entry.id   f0391ee1fe19b4a48db4a587b7d9662a
#
_cell.length_a   1.000
_cell.length_b   1.000
_cell.length_c   1.000
_cell.angle_alpha   90.00
_cell.angle_beta   90.00
_cell.angle_gamma   90.00
#
_symmetry.space_group_name_H-M   'P 1'
#
loop_
_entity.id
_entity.type
_entity.pdbx_description
1 polymer ?
#
loop_
_entity_poly.entity_id
_entity_poly.type
_entity_poly.pdbx_seq_one_letter_code
_entity_poly.pdbx_strand_id
1 'polypeptide(L)'
;MREALRYLNNAKEILKSVPIEDNTYTDVKPVREAFGTAYLAVLEAINEYLLKKGLTKKELPKSVDAYREALQKHLAIHDGKLLREFEKLYDALHIAGYYRGLLYDVDMVKDALKAAKAFIQHLGQGAGFIEKIK
;
A
#
# COMPACT_ATOMS: atom_id res chain seq x y z
N MET A 1 10.46 -2.68 6.91
CA MET A 1 9.55 -2.62 5.74
C MET A 1 10.27 -2.73 4.40
N ARG A 2 11.35 -3.47 4.40
CA ARG A 2 12.22 -3.60 3.22
C ARG A 2 11.51 -4.19 2.00
N GLU A 3 10.76 -5.29 2.18
CA GLU A 3 10.04 -5.94 1.09
C GLU A 3 8.91 -5.06 0.55
N ALA A 4 8.18 -4.40 1.43
CA ALA A 4 7.13 -3.50 1.01
C ALA A 4 7.67 -2.37 0.13
N LEU A 5 8.80 -1.77 0.52
CA LEU A 5 9.43 -0.70 -0.28
C LEU A 5 9.98 -1.24 -1.60
N ARG A 6 10.43 -2.50 -1.64
CA ARG A 6 10.87 -3.13 -2.88
C ARG A 6 9.72 -3.27 -3.86
N TYR A 7 8.55 -3.73 -3.39
CA TYR A 7 7.35 -3.78 -4.23
C TYR A 7 6.95 -2.40 -4.73
N LEU A 8 7.02 -1.39 -3.88
CA LEU A 8 6.66 -0.03 -4.28
C LEU A 8 7.63 0.51 -5.34
N ASN A 9 8.92 0.24 -5.20
CA ASN A 9 9.91 0.60 -6.22
C ASN A 9 9.64 -0.12 -7.54
N ASN A 10 9.23 -1.39 -7.49
CA ASN A 10 8.84 -2.13 -8.69
C ASN A 10 7.67 -1.45 -9.40
N ALA A 11 6.68 -0.96 -8.65
CA ALA A 11 5.55 -0.21 -9.24
C ALA A 11 6.05 1.04 -9.97
N LYS A 12 6.97 1.78 -9.37
CA LYS A 12 7.55 2.96 -10.00
C LYS A 12 8.33 2.62 -11.27
N GLU A 13 9.07 1.50 -11.25
CA GLU A 13 9.81 1.05 -12.42
C GLU A 13 8.88 0.72 -13.60
N ILE A 14 7.75 0.08 -13.33
CA ILE A 14 6.76 -0.22 -14.37
C ILE A 14 6.32 1.08 -15.08
N LEU A 15 6.14 2.16 -14.32
CA LEU A 15 5.65 3.42 -14.88
C LEU A 15 6.69 4.17 -15.72
N LYS A 16 7.98 3.94 -15.51
CA LYS A 16 9.04 4.67 -16.21
C LYS A 16 8.98 4.53 -17.73
N SER A 17 8.53 3.38 -18.22
CA SER A 17 8.49 3.10 -19.66
C SER A 17 7.15 3.46 -20.30
N VAL A 18 6.18 3.95 -19.53
CA VAL A 18 4.85 4.27 -20.08
C VAL A 18 4.90 5.66 -20.72
N PRO A 19 4.52 5.80 -22.01
CA PRO A 19 4.49 7.12 -22.66
C PRO A 19 3.48 8.05 -22.01
N ILE A 20 3.82 9.35 -21.99
CA ILE A 20 3.00 10.39 -21.41
C ILE A 20 2.67 11.42 -22.48
N GLU A 21 1.39 11.79 -22.59
CA GLU A 21 0.91 12.91 -23.43
C GLU A 21 -0.02 13.76 -22.57
N ASP A 22 0.20 15.08 -22.58
CA ASP A 22 -0.63 16.03 -21.81
C ASP A 22 -0.81 15.61 -20.34
N ASN A 23 0.30 15.23 -19.71
CA ASN A 23 0.33 14.81 -18.32
C ASN A 23 -0.54 13.56 -18.04
N THR A 24 -0.75 12.73 -19.06
CA THR A 24 -1.59 11.54 -18.99
C THR A 24 -0.80 10.34 -19.52
N TYR A 25 -0.82 9.22 -18.81
CA TYR A 25 -0.27 7.98 -19.32
C TYR A 25 -1.13 7.47 -20.48
N THR A 26 -0.50 7.19 -21.62
CA THR A 26 -1.23 6.81 -22.86
C THR A 26 -1.59 5.34 -22.92
N ASP A 27 -1.00 4.51 -22.08
CA ASP A 27 -1.31 3.08 -22.01
C ASP A 27 -1.71 2.73 -20.58
N VAL A 28 -2.98 2.45 -20.37
CA VAL A 28 -3.52 2.18 -19.04
C VAL A 28 -3.12 0.81 -18.49
N LYS A 29 -2.78 -0.15 -19.36
CA LYS A 29 -2.47 -1.51 -18.89
C LYS A 29 -1.28 -1.55 -17.92
N PRO A 30 -0.09 -1.01 -18.25
CA PRO A 30 1.00 -0.99 -17.28
C PRO A 30 0.72 -0.12 -16.06
N VAL A 31 -0.10 0.94 -16.20
CA VAL A 31 -0.51 1.75 -15.06
C VAL A 31 -1.32 0.90 -14.07
N ARG A 32 -2.24 0.08 -14.57
CA ARG A 32 -3.00 -0.85 -13.73
C ARG A 32 -2.07 -1.83 -13.02
N GLU A 33 -1.08 -2.37 -13.73
CA GLU A 33 -0.10 -3.29 -13.15
C GLU A 33 0.69 -2.63 -12.03
N ALA A 34 1.09 -1.36 -12.22
CA ALA A 34 1.78 -0.59 -11.20
C ALA A 34 0.92 -0.40 -9.96
N PHE A 35 -0.36 -0.10 -10.13
CA PHE A 35 -1.29 0.04 -9.01
C PHE A 35 -1.48 -1.28 -8.26
N GLY A 36 -1.60 -2.40 -8.98
CA GLY A 36 -1.69 -3.72 -8.35
C GLY A 36 -0.46 -4.03 -7.52
N THR A 37 0.72 -3.72 -8.06
CA THR A 37 1.99 -3.92 -7.36
C THR A 37 2.11 -3.02 -6.13
N ALA A 38 1.67 -1.76 -6.23
CA ALA A 38 1.65 -0.84 -5.09
C ALA A 38 0.71 -1.31 -3.99
N TYR A 39 -0.44 -1.87 -4.36
CA TYR A 39 -1.36 -2.45 -3.38
C TYR A 39 -0.72 -3.64 -2.66
N LEU A 40 -0.03 -4.51 -3.40
CA LEU A 40 0.71 -5.60 -2.77
C LEU A 40 1.78 -5.09 -1.80
N ALA A 41 2.41 -3.96 -2.11
CA ALA A 41 3.36 -3.33 -1.20
C ALA A 41 2.70 -2.96 0.13
N VAL A 42 1.50 -2.40 0.07
CA VAL A 42 0.72 -2.05 1.27
C VAL A 42 0.40 -3.30 2.10
N LEU A 43 -0.07 -4.36 1.45
CA LEU A 43 -0.38 -5.62 2.13
C LEU A 43 0.87 -6.25 2.75
N GLU A 44 1.99 -6.20 2.03
CA GLU A 44 3.26 -6.74 2.53
C GLU A 44 3.74 -5.99 3.79
N ALA A 45 3.54 -4.67 3.83
CA ALA A 45 3.88 -3.89 5.01
C ALA A 45 3.03 -4.28 6.22
N ILE A 46 1.75 -4.51 6.01
CA ILE A 46 0.84 -4.96 7.08
C ILE A 46 1.28 -6.35 7.56
N ASN A 47 1.57 -7.26 6.64
CA ASN A 47 2.02 -8.61 6.99
C ASN A 47 3.29 -8.56 7.85
N GLU A 48 4.27 -7.76 7.45
CA GLU A 48 5.51 -7.59 8.21
C GLU A 48 5.24 -7.08 9.62
N TYR A 49 4.36 -6.08 9.74
CA TYR A 49 3.98 -5.54 11.04
C TYR A 49 3.35 -6.62 11.92
N LEU A 50 2.43 -7.41 11.36
CA LEU A 50 1.73 -8.46 12.10
C LEU A 50 2.70 -9.57 12.55
N LEU A 51 3.65 -9.95 11.70
CA LEU A 51 4.67 -10.93 12.08
C LEU A 51 5.52 -10.43 13.24
N LYS A 52 5.87 -9.15 13.26
CA LYS A 52 6.61 -8.54 14.38
C LYS A 52 5.79 -8.50 15.66
N LYS A 53 4.47 -8.46 15.54
CA LYS A 53 3.57 -8.53 16.70
C LYS A 53 3.37 -9.96 17.21
N GLY A 54 3.94 -10.95 16.55
CA GLY A 54 3.93 -12.33 17.01
C GLY A 54 2.96 -13.26 16.27
N LEU A 55 2.27 -12.77 15.25
CA LEU A 55 1.45 -13.65 14.43
C LEU A 55 2.33 -14.60 13.62
N THR A 56 1.82 -15.80 13.38
CA THR A 56 2.48 -16.75 12.48
C THR A 56 2.05 -16.49 11.03
N LYS A 57 2.76 -17.07 10.08
CA LYS A 57 2.41 -16.95 8.65
C LYS A 57 1.01 -17.46 8.36
N LYS A 58 0.56 -18.51 9.06
CA LYS A 58 -0.79 -19.06 8.90
C LYS A 58 -1.86 -18.12 9.40
N GLU A 59 -1.54 -17.24 10.34
CA GLU A 59 -2.47 -16.29 10.93
C GLU A 59 -2.59 -15.00 10.13
N LEU A 60 -1.76 -14.80 9.10
CA LEU A 60 -1.80 -13.58 8.29
C LEU A 60 -3.13 -13.48 7.52
N PRO A 61 -3.65 -12.26 7.33
CA PRO A 61 -4.91 -12.06 6.61
C PRO A 61 -4.85 -12.61 5.18
N LYS A 62 -5.99 -13.13 4.70
CA LYS A 62 -6.11 -13.69 3.34
C LYS A 62 -7.22 -13.04 2.52
N SER A 63 -7.85 -11.99 3.05
CA SER A 63 -8.89 -11.24 2.37
C SER A 63 -8.85 -9.79 2.84
N VAL A 64 -9.48 -8.90 2.07
CA VAL A 64 -9.52 -7.49 2.46
C VAL A 64 -10.23 -7.31 3.81
N ASP A 65 -11.29 -8.08 4.05
CA ASP A 65 -11.98 -8.01 5.34
C ASP A 65 -11.10 -8.48 6.49
N ALA A 66 -10.30 -9.52 6.26
CA ALA A 66 -9.36 -9.99 7.27
C ALA A 66 -8.26 -8.95 7.56
N TYR A 67 -7.81 -8.21 6.54
CA TYR A 67 -6.88 -7.10 6.76
C TYR A 67 -7.51 -5.99 7.58
N ARG A 68 -8.78 -5.66 7.31
CA ARG A 68 -9.51 -4.66 8.10
C ARG A 68 -9.60 -5.06 9.57
N GLU A 69 -9.96 -6.31 9.81
CA GLU A 69 -10.04 -6.84 11.18
C GLU A 69 -8.69 -6.81 11.88
N ALA A 70 -7.63 -7.21 11.18
CA ALA A 70 -6.28 -7.20 11.74
C ALA A 70 -5.82 -5.77 12.10
N LEU A 71 -6.11 -4.80 11.25
CA LEU A 71 -5.78 -3.40 11.53
C LEU A 71 -6.55 -2.87 12.73
N GLN A 72 -7.84 -3.20 12.83
CA GLN A 72 -8.66 -2.83 13.99
C GLN A 72 -8.10 -3.43 15.27
N LYS A 73 -7.79 -4.71 15.25
CA LYS A 73 -7.38 -5.45 16.45
C LYS A 73 -5.98 -5.05 16.92
N HIS A 74 -5.03 -4.90 16.01
CA HIS A 74 -3.62 -4.72 16.36
C HIS A 74 -3.14 -3.27 16.30
N LEU A 75 -3.88 -2.39 15.63
CA LEU A 75 -3.50 -1.00 15.41
C LEU A 75 -4.54 0.02 15.89
N ALA A 76 -5.57 -0.43 16.60
CA ALA A 76 -6.66 0.43 17.10
C ALA A 76 -6.16 1.52 18.06
N ILE A 77 -5.00 1.30 18.69
CA ILE A 77 -4.40 2.29 19.61
C ILE A 77 -4.02 3.60 18.92
N HIS A 78 -4.08 3.65 17.58
CA HIS A 78 -3.79 4.83 16.78
C HIS A 78 -5.06 5.51 16.28
N ASP A 79 -6.15 5.46 17.05
CA ASP A 79 -7.44 6.13 16.77
C ASP A 79 -8.08 5.73 15.44
N GLY A 80 -7.77 4.54 14.94
CA GLY A 80 -8.31 4.09 13.67
C GLY A 80 -7.75 4.82 12.44
N LYS A 81 -6.76 5.70 12.63
CA LYS A 81 -6.17 6.45 11.52
C LYS A 81 -5.58 5.55 10.45
N LEU A 82 -4.84 4.51 10.87
CA LEU A 82 -4.24 3.58 9.91
C LEU A 82 -5.28 2.77 9.17
N LEU A 83 -6.40 2.42 9.82
CA LEU A 83 -7.50 1.75 9.13
C LEU A 83 -8.11 2.68 8.07
N ARG A 84 -8.33 3.95 8.40
CA ARG A 84 -8.86 4.93 7.43
C ARG A 84 -7.90 5.14 6.27
N GLU A 85 -6.60 5.21 6.55
CA GLU A 85 -5.59 5.32 5.47
C GLU A 85 -5.61 4.07 4.59
N PHE A 86 -5.73 2.89 5.18
CA PHE A 86 -5.83 1.64 4.43
C PHE A 86 -7.06 1.64 3.52
N GLU A 87 -8.22 2.06 4.03
CA GLU A 87 -9.44 2.10 3.22
C GLU A 87 -9.28 3.01 2.00
N LYS A 88 -8.65 4.18 2.16
CA LYS A 88 -8.38 5.09 1.05
C LYS A 88 -7.45 4.45 0.03
N LEU A 89 -6.42 3.74 0.50
CA LEU A 89 -5.47 3.06 -0.38
C LEU A 89 -6.12 1.89 -1.11
N TYR A 90 -6.98 1.12 -0.42
CA TYR A 90 -7.74 0.05 -1.05
C TYR A 90 -8.56 0.60 -2.21
N ASP A 91 -9.32 1.66 -1.97
CA ASP A 91 -10.15 2.27 -3.01
C ASP A 91 -9.32 2.84 -4.16
N ALA A 92 -8.22 3.54 -3.87
CA ALA A 92 -7.41 4.17 -4.90
C ALA A 92 -6.56 3.16 -5.66
N LEU A 93 -5.84 2.27 -4.97
CA LEU A 93 -4.87 1.38 -5.60
C LEU A 93 -5.53 0.14 -6.19
N HIS A 94 -6.37 -0.54 -5.41
CA HIS A 94 -6.96 -1.81 -5.85
C HIS A 94 -8.19 -1.61 -6.71
N ILE A 95 -9.12 -0.77 -6.28
CA ILE A 95 -10.38 -0.58 -7.00
C ILE A 95 -10.24 0.36 -8.19
N ALA A 96 -9.94 1.64 -7.94
CA ALA A 96 -9.90 2.63 -9.03
C ALA A 96 -8.69 2.42 -9.94
N GLY A 97 -7.51 2.18 -9.38
CA GLY A 97 -6.28 2.06 -10.14
C GLY A 97 -6.15 0.73 -10.87
N TYR A 98 -6.16 -0.38 -10.14
CA TYR A 98 -5.93 -1.71 -10.71
C TYR A 98 -7.17 -2.28 -11.38
N TYR A 99 -8.26 -2.41 -10.62
CA TYR A 99 -9.44 -3.14 -11.10
C TYR A 99 -10.16 -2.39 -12.21
N ARG A 100 -10.46 -1.10 -11.99
CA ARG A 100 -11.26 -0.30 -12.94
C ARG A 100 -10.43 0.50 -13.94
N GLY A 101 -9.14 0.69 -13.70
CA GLY A 101 -8.26 1.42 -14.61
C GLY A 101 -8.64 2.87 -14.82
N LEU A 102 -9.14 3.55 -13.79
CA LEU A 102 -9.64 4.92 -13.87
C LEU A 102 -8.57 5.99 -13.64
N LEU A 103 -7.42 5.62 -13.06
CA LEU A 103 -6.38 6.57 -12.69
C LEU A 103 -5.23 6.47 -13.69
N TYR A 104 -5.13 7.44 -14.58
CA TYR A 104 -4.06 7.50 -15.59
C TYR A 104 -3.45 8.90 -15.72
N ASP A 105 -3.93 9.89 -14.96
CA ASP A 105 -3.29 11.19 -14.85
C ASP A 105 -2.00 11.06 -14.04
N VAL A 106 -0.89 11.62 -14.54
CA VAL A 106 0.43 11.45 -13.93
C VAL A 106 0.45 11.93 -12.48
N ASP A 107 -0.15 13.09 -12.20
CA ASP A 107 -0.14 13.64 -10.83
C ASP A 107 -0.97 12.79 -9.87
N MET A 108 -2.13 12.29 -10.32
CA MET A 108 -2.96 11.41 -9.49
C MET A 108 -2.24 10.09 -9.18
N VAL A 109 -1.55 9.53 -10.16
CA VAL A 109 -0.76 8.30 -9.97
C VAL A 109 0.37 8.54 -8.97
N LYS A 110 1.10 9.65 -9.12
CA LYS A 110 2.17 10.01 -8.17
C LYS A 110 1.65 10.20 -6.76
N ASP A 111 0.52 10.87 -6.61
CA ASP A 111 -0.09 11.10 -5.29
C ASP A 111 -0.50 9.79 -4.64
N ALA A 112 -1.07 8.86 -5.41
CA ALA A 112 -1.46 7.55 -4.89
C ALA A 112 -0.24 6.75 -4.42
N LEU A 113 0.85 6.77 -5.17
CA LEU A 113 2.09 6.08 -4.77
C LEU A 113 2.74 6.73 -3.54
N LYS A 114 2.68 8.06 -3.43
CA LYS A 114 3.15 8.77 -2.23
C LYS A 114 2.33 8.39 -1.01
N ALA A 115 1.02 8.27 -1.15
CA ALA A 115 0.14 7.86 -0.05
C ALA A 115 0.47 6.43 0.40
N ALA A 116 0.74 5.52 -0.54
CA ALA A 116 1.16 4.17 -0.21
C ALA A 116 2.49 4.17 0.55
N LYS A 117 3.46 4.97 0.11
CA LYS A 117 4.75 5.09 0.79
C LYS A 117 4.59 5.64 2.20
N ALA A 118 3.76 6.66 2.37
CA ALA A 118 3.50 7.25 3.69
C ALA A 118 2.91 6.22 4.66
N PHE A 119 1.94 5.43 4.19
CA PHE A 119 1.35 4.36 5.00
C PHE A 119 2.39 3.34 5.44
N ILE A 120 3.23 2.88 4.50
CA ILE A 120 4.29 1.92 4.79
C ILE A 120 5.27 2.49 5.82
N GLN A 121 5.65 3.75 5.67
CA GLN A 121 6.54 4.42 6.62
C GLN A 121 5.92 4.59 7.99
N HIS A 122 4.63 4.91 8.07
CA HIS A 122 3.93 5.02 9.35
C HIS A 122 3.94 3.69 10.11
N LEU A 123 3.69 2.58 9.41
CA LEU A 123 3.77 1.25 10.02
C LEU A 123 5.18 0.95 10.53
N GLY A 124 6.20 1.27 9.72
CA GLY A 124 7.59 1.05 10.09
C GLY A 124 8.03 1.90 11.26
N GLN A 125 7.63 3.16 11.30
CA GLN A 125 7.94 4.08 12.40
C GLN A 125 7.27 3.66 13.69
N GLY A 126 6.02 3.21 13.62
CA GLY A 126 5.31 2.71 14.80
C GLY A 126 6.02 1.54 15.43
N ALA A 127 6.47 0.58 14.62
CA ALA A 127 7.25 -0.56 15.09
C ALA A 127 8.60 -0.11 15.66
N GLY A 128 9.29 0.82 14.99
CA GLY A 128 10.56 1.36 15.43
C GLY A 128 10.44 2.16 16.73
N PHE A 129 9.36 2.92 16.88
CA PHE A 129 9.09 3.67 18.11
C PHE A 129 8.91 2.75 19.30
N ILE A 130 8.14 1.67 19.13
CA ILE A 130 7.94 0.67 20.18
C ILE A 130 9.27 0.02 20.58
N GLU A 131 10.11 -0.30 19.61
CA GLU A 131 11.43 -0.87 19.87
C GLU A 131 12.34 0.09 20.65
N LYS A 132 12.27 1.39 20.36
CA LYS A 132 13.08 2.39 21.08
C LYS A 132 12.66 2.58 22.53
N ILE A 133 11.39 2.39 22.83
CA ILE A 133 10.88 2.53 24.20
C ILE A 133 11.30 1.35 25.07
N LYS A 134 11.46 0.19 24.47
CA LYS A 134 11.91 -0.99 25.17
C LYS A 134 13.40 -0.90 25.46
#